data_d86c587d03de1530ce35673b3930b575
#
_entry.id   d86c587d03de1530ce35673b3930b575
#
_cell.length_a   1.000
_cell.length_b   1.000
_cell.length_c   1.000
_cell.angle_alpha   90.00
_cell.angle_beta   90.00
_cell.angle_gamma   90.00
#
_symmetry.space_group_name_H-M   'P 1'
#
loop_
_entity.id
_entity.type
_entity.pdbx_description
1 polymer ?
#
loop_
_entity_poly.entity_id
_entity_poly.type
_entity_poly.pdbx_seq_one_letter_code
_entity_poly.pdbx_strand_id
1 'polypeptide(L)'
;DTADSFMRWMLLGPYHPEVKQSVARIQRMHNSVARSFPESFSEEEDFIYSYAVFTLTSARMREVAGAPPRPQTELIAVHHFWRDISEQLHSTSGRPSTYPSTVEEMVSYADEIESREYPPTPDGRIVSNAMIDQFSDRYFRGRLKPLGRAMILAFVSDRVQHRQDVVRANPVLVYAVRKAFRAYFFLQDHVLPPTRRPFSVLLQSEEWKDMRKEWRTAEVSANPNRSGLNREPIKTGAEAGR
;
A
#
# COMPACT_ATOMS: atom_id res chain seq x y z
N ASP A 1 0.82 11.63 4.72
CA ASP A 1 0.77 10.22 5.10
C ASP A 1 -0.13 9.47 4.11
N THR A 2 0.41 8.48 3.40
CA THR A 2 -0.29 7.75 2.32
C THR A 2 -1.55 7.05 2.84
N ALA A 3 -1.45 6.41 4.00
CA ALA A 3 -2.59 5.69 4.60
C ALA A 3 -3.77 6.63 4.91
N ASP A 4 -3.49 7.82 5.45
CA ASP A 4 -4.52 8.83 5.73
C ASP A 4 -5.18 9.33 4.43
N SER A 5 -4.38 9.55 3.39
CA SER A 5 -4.93 9.94 2.08
C SER A 5 -5.87 8.86 1.54
N PHE A 6 -5.45 7.60 1.54
CA PHE A 6 -6.28 6.49 1.04
C PHE A 6 -7.57 6.33 1.85
N MET A 7 -7.49 6.40 3.18
CA MET A 7 -8.69 6.34 4.02
C MET A 7 -9.68 7.46 3.71
N ARG A 8 -9.19 8.69 3.55
CA ARG A 8 -10.05 9.82 3.16
C ARG A 8 -10.64 9.64 1.78
N TRP A 9 -9.87 9.15 0.81
CA TRP A 9 -10.37 8.88 -0.53
C TRP A 9 -11.51 7.87 -0.53
N MET A 10 -11.32 6.75 0.18
CA MET A 10 -12.36 5.70 0.28
C MET A 10 -13.63 6.18 0.98
N LEU A 11 -13.50 7.12 1.93
CA LEU A 11 -14.65 7.66 2.67
C LEU A 11 -15.43 8.72 1.91
N LEU A 12 -14.72 9.61 1.25
CA LEU A 12 -15.33 10.76 0.58
C LEU A 12 -15.72 10.44 -0.87
N GLY A 13 -15.13 9.38 -1.42
CA GLY A 13 -15.33 8.99 -2.81
C GLY A 13 -14.44 9.77 -3.80
N PRO A 14 -14.21 9.19 -5.01
CA PRO A 14 -13.21 9.67 -5.96
C PRO A 14 -13.53 11.06 -6.53
N TYR A 15 -14.79 11.47 -6.49
CA TYR A 15 -15.27 12.74 -7.07
C TYR A 15 -15.34 13.89 -6.06
N HIS A 16 -15.11 13.62 -4.76
CA HIS A 16 -15.14 14.67 -3.74
C HIS A 16 -14.02 15.71 -3.99
N PRO A 17 -14.27 17.03 -3.82
CA PRO A 17 -13.26 18.07 -4.08
C PRO A 17 -11.95 17.89 -3.34
N GLU A 18 -11.98 17.48 -2.06
CA GLU A 18 -10.78 17.20 -1.27
C GLU A 18 -9.98 16.03 -1.83
N VAL A 19 -10.66 15.00 -2.34
CA VAL A 19 -10.01 13.82 -2.95
C VAL A 19 -9.32 14.23 -4.25
N LYS A 20 -10.03 14.94 -5.13
CA LYS A 20 -9.46 15.46 -6.37
C LYS A 20 -8.21 16.31 -6.10
N GLN A 21 -8.27 17.18 -5.11
CA GLN A 21 -7.13 18.02 -4.73
C GLN A 21 -5.95 17.18 -4.18
N SER A 22 -6.25 16.19 -3.36
CA SER A 22 -5.25 15.28 -2.80
C SER A 22 -4.57 14.44 -3.89
N VAL A 23 -5.36 13.85 -4.80
CA VAL A 23 -4.88 13.08 -5.95
C VAL A 23 -4.03 13.95 -6.87
N ALA A 24 -4.51 15.13 -7.23
CA ALA A 24 -3.76 16.08 -8.07
C ALA A 24 -2.42 16.50 -7.44
N ARG A 25 -2.33 16.58 -6.10
CA ARG A 25 -1.06 16.84 -5.41
C ARG A 25 -0.08 15.67 -5.58
N ILE A 26 -0.56 14.44 -5.47
CA ILE A 26 0.29 13.25 -5.66
C ILE A 26 0.73 13.17 -7.12
N GLN A 27 -0.17 13.38 -8.08
CA GLN A 27 0.20 13.40 -9.50
C GLN A 27 1.29 14.44 -9.80
N ARG A 28 1.18 15.65 -9.23
CA ARG A 28 2.25 16.66 -9.38
C ARG A 28 3.57 16.22 -8.77
N MET A 29 3.54 15.50 -7.65
CA MET A 29 4.75 14.94 -7.04
C MET A 29 5.38 13.88 -7.96
N HIS A 30 4.60 12.95 -8.49
CA HIS A 30 5.08 11.96 -9.46
C HIS A 30 5.71 12.62 -10.68
N ASN A 31 5.03 13.60 -11.28
CA ASN A 31 5.54 14.36 -12.41
C ASN A 31 6.82 15.16 -12.06
N SER A 32 6.97 15.60 -10.81
CA SER A 32 8.19 16.26 -10.36
C SER A 32 9.36 15.31 -10.25
N VAL A 33 9.14 14.10 -9.72
CA VAL A 33 10.18 13.07 -9.64
C VAL A 33 10.57 12.61 -11.07
N ALA A 34 9.60 12.38 -11.93
CA ALA A 34 9.85 11.97 -13.31
C ALA A 34 10.65 12.99 -14.14
N ARG A 35 10.63 14.27 -13.79
CA ARG A 35 11.53 15.27 -14.44
C ARG A 35 13.00 15.01 -14.15
N SER A 36 13.32 14.51 -12.96
CA SER A 36 14.70 14.18 -12.57
C SER A 36 15.08 12.73 -12.90
N PHE A 37 14.08 11.86 -12.96
CA PHE A 37 14.21 10.43 -13.24
C PHE A 37 13.11 10.02 -14.25
N PRO A 38 13.35 10.22 -15.57
CA PRO A 38 12.32 10.06 -16.60
C PRO A 38 11.65 8.68 -16.66
N GLU A 39 12.35 7.64 -16.26
CA GLU A 39 11.81 6.27 -16.20
C GLU A 39 10.89 6.03 -14.99
N SER A 40 10.93 6.94 -13.99
CA SER A 40 10.07 6.82 -12.81
C SER A 40 8.64 7.21 -13.17
N PHE A 41 7.69 6.34 -12.82
CA PHE A 41 6.26 6.54 -13.06
C PHE A 41 5.86 6.60 -14.54
N SER A 42 6.70 6.10 -15.48
CA SER A 42 6.41 6.07 -16.92
C SER A 42 5.46 4.94 -17.30
N GLU A 43 5.58 3.80 -16.64
CA GLU A 43 4.89 2.59 -17.03
C GLU A 43 3.44 2.59 -16.53
N GLU A 44 2.50 2.45 -17.45
CA GLU A 44 1.07 2.31 -17.14
C GLU A 44 0.80 1.03 -16.34
N GLU A 45 1.53 -0.04 -16.64
CA GLU A 45 1.40 -1.33 -15.99
C GLU A 45 1.62 -1.26 -14.47
N ASP A 46 2.60 -0.48 -14.01
CA ASP A 46 2.90 -0.31 -12.59
C ASP A 46 1.74 0.34 -11.83
N PHE A 47 1.06 1.29 -12.47
CA PHE A 47 -0.12 1.94 -11.89
C PHE A 47 -1.30 0.99 -11.82
N ILE A 48 -1.60 0.29 -12.93
CA ILE A 48 -2.72 -0.66 -12.98
C ILE A 48 -2.49 -1.80 -11.98
N TYR A 49 -1.26 -2.34 -11.91
CA TYR A 49 -0.92 -3.37 -10.93
C TYR A 49 -1.06 -2.87 -9.49
N SER A 50 -0.67 -1.63 -9.21
CA SER A 50 -0.89 -1.02 -7.89
C SER A 50 -2.37 -0.95 -7.52
N TYR A 51 -3.24 -0.56 -8.47
CA TYR A 51 -4.69 -0.56 -8.25
C TYR A 51 -5.25 -1.97 -8.10
N ALA A 52 -4.71 -2.95 -8.82
CA ALA A 52 -5.09 -4.34 -8.65
C ALA A 52 -4.74 -4.83 -7.22
N VAL A 53 -3.54 -4.52 -6.73
CA VAL A 53 -3.14 -4.83 -5.34
C VAL A 53 -4.09 -4.18 -4.35
N PHE A 54 -4.42 -2.89 -4.49
CA PHE A 54 -5.34 -2.21 -3.57
C PHE A 54 -6.77 -2.79 -3.62
N THR A 55 -7.23 -3.17 -4.80
CA THR A 55 -8.55 -3.79 -4.99
C THR A 55 -8.61 -5.18 -4.34
N LEU A 56 -7.60 -6.00 -4.57
CA LEU A 56 -7.61 -7.43 -4.23
C LEU A 56 -7.08 -7.74 -2.84
N THR A 57 -6.33 -6.83 -2.19
CA THR A 57 -5.64 -7.11 -0.92
C THR A 57 -6.58 -7.69 0.13
N SER A 58 -7.75 -7.11 0.36
CA SER A 58 -8.69 -7.59 1.38
C SER A 58 -9.24 -8.98 1.07
N ALA A 59 -9.53 -9.27 -0.19
CA ALA A 59 -10.02 -10.59 -0.63
C ALA A 59 -8.91 -11.64 -0.49
N ARG A 60 -7.71 -11.34 -0.96
CA ARG A 60 -6.53 -12.23 -0.86
C ARG A 60 -6.13 -12.50 0.60
N MET A 61 -6.21 -11.50 1.48
CA MET A 61 -5.96 -11.70 2.91
C MET A 61 -6.94 -12.69 3.53
N ARG A 62 -8.23 -12.60 3.19
CA ARG A 62 -9.25 -13.54 3.69
C ARG A 62 -9.02 -14.96 3.14
N GLU A 63 -8.71 -15.08 1.87
CA GLU A 63 -8.38 -16.36 1.22
C GLU A 63 -7.19 -17.03 1.90
N VAL A 64 -6.07 -16.32 2.05
CA VAL A 64 -4.84 -16.83 2.69
C VAL A 64 -5.06 -17.20 4.16
N ALA A 65 -5.92 -16.46 4.87
CA ALA A 65 -6.31 -16.79 6.24
C ALA A 65 -7.27 -17.98 6.32
N GLY A 66 -7.88 -18.41 5.20
CA GLY A 66 -8.92 -19.41 5.15
C GLY A 66 -10.26 -18.93 5.73
N ALA A 67 -10.55 -17.66 5.60
CA ALA A 67 -11.82 -17.04 5.96
C ALA A 67 -12.79 -17.01 4.76
N PRO A 68 -14.12 -16.92 4.99
CA PRO A 68 -15.08 -16.77 3.92
C PRO A 68 -14.77 -15.53 3.05
N PRO A 69 -15.03 -15.60 1.73
CA PRO A 69 -14.84 -14.45 0.85
C PRO A 69 -15.78 -13.29 1.24
N ARG A 70 -15.40 -12.08 0.85
CA ARG A 70 -16.32 -10.93 0.94
C ARG A 70 -17.44 -11.03 -0.07
N PRO A 71 -18.57 -10.35 0.18
CA PRO A 71 -19.60 -10.20 -0.83
C PRO A 71 -19.01 -9.61 -2.13
N GLN A 72 -19.35 -10.20 -3.26
CA GLN A 72 -18.82 -9.76 -4.56
C GLN A 72 -19.17 -8.28 -4.84
N THR A 73 -20.31 -7.81 -4.35
CA THR A 73 -20.72 -6.41 -4.47
C THR A 73 -19.74 -5.42 -3.83
N GLU A 74 -19.12 -5.79 -2.70
CA GLU A 74 -18.08 -4.95 -2.07
C GLU A 74 -16.82 -4.89 -2.92
N LEU A 75 -16.42 -6.02 -3.48
CA LEU A 75 -15.23 -6.10 -4.33
C LEU A 75 -15.43 -5.32 -5.63
N ILE A 76 -16.62 -5.42 -6.24
CA ILE A 76 -17.00 -4.62 -7.41
C ILE A 76 -16.96 -3.12 -7.07
N ALA A 77 -17.49 -2.72 -5.92
CA ALA A 77 -17.47 -1.31 -5.50
C ALA A 77 -16.03 -0.78 -5.33
N VAL A 78 -15.14 -1.56 -4.72
CA VAL A 78 -13.71 -1.20 -4.57
C VAL A 78 -13.02 -1.13 -5.94
N HIS A 79 -13.33 -2.05 -6.84
CA HIS A 79 -12.81 -2.03 -8.21
C HIS A 79 -13.22 -0.75 -8.96
N HIS A 80 -14.49 -0.37 -8.92
CA HIS A 80 -14.95 0.88 -9.53
C HIS A 80 -14.31 2.11 -8.88
N PHE A 81 -14.17 2.11 -7.57
CA PHE A 81 -13.51 3.21 -6.86
C PHE A 81 -12.08 3.43 -7.38
N TRP A 82 -11.26 2.37 -7.48
CA TRP A 82 -9.90 2.49 -7.95
C TRP A 82 -9.80 2.78 -9.46
N ARG A 83 -10.76 2.33 -10.26
CA ARG A 83 -10.88 2.73 -11.65
C ARG A 83 -11.06 4.25 -11.76
N ASP A 84 -11.97 4.82 -10.99
CA ASP A 84 -12.24 6.26 -11.02
C ASP A 84 -11.05 7.11 -10.49
N ILE A 85 -10.27 6.54 -9.55
CA ILE A 85 -9.00 7.16 -9.11
C ILE A 85 -7.94 7.06 -10.22
N SER A 86 -7.86 5.95 -10.95
CA SER A 86 -6.87 5.76 -12.03
C SER A 86 -6.99 6.78 -13.15
N GLU A 87 -8.17 7.31 -13.39
CA GLU A 87 -8.37 8.40 -14.34
C GLU A 87 -7.74 9.73 -13.89
N GLN A 88 -7.47 9.89 -12.60
CA GLN A 88 -6.95 11.11 -11.99
C GLN A 88 -5.49 10.97 -11.54
N LEU A 89 -5.04 9.75 -11.22
CA LEU A 89 -3.68 9.42 -10.81
C LEU A 89 -3.17 8.28 -11.68
N HIS A 90 -2.29 8.60 -12.61
CA HIS A 90 -1.83 7.69 -13.64
C HIS A 90 -0.36 7.93 -13.97
N SER A 91 0.18 7.11 -14.86
CA SER A 91 1.55 7.24 -15.35
C SER A 91 1.80 8.59 -16.02
N THR A 92 3.07 8.94 -16.19
CA THR A 92 3.44 10.15 -16.94
C THR A 92 3.15 10.03 -18.44
N SER A 93 2.94 8.80 -18.94
CA SER A 93 2.53 8.52 -20.33
C SER A 93 1.06 8.84 -20.60
N GLY A 94 0.25 9.06 -19.56
CA GLY A 94 -1.15 9.43 -19.68
C GLY A 94 -2.11 8.52 -18.92
N ARG A 95 -3.40 8.69 -19.19
CA ARG A 95 -4.45 7.86 -18.57
C ARG A 95 -4.33 6.42 -19.02
N PRO A 96 -4.66 5.44 -18.15
CA PRO A 96 -4.60 4.05 -18.52
C PRO A 96 -5.56 3.73 -19.66
N SER A 97 -5.02 3.07 -20.68
CA SER A 97 -5.78 2.63 -21.87
C SER A 97 -6.43 1.25 -21.66
N THR A 98 -5.92 0.47 -20.69
CA THR A 98 -6.20 -0.96 -20.54
C THR A 98 -6.62 -1.35 -19.12
N TYR A 99 -7.29 -0.45 -18.38
CA TYR A 99 -7.78 -0.81 -17.03
C TYR A 99 -8.76 -1.99 -17.12
N PRO A 100 -8.56 -3.10 -16.36
CA PRO A 100 -9.44 -4.26 -16.40
C PRO A 100 -10.90 -3.89 -16.13
N SER A 101 -11.82 -4.37 -16.97
CA SER A 101 -13.23 -3.96 -16.94
C SER A 101 -14.01 -4.61 -15.79
N THR A 102 -13.56 -5.79 -15.36
CA THR A 102 -14.18 -6.57 -14.30
C THR A 102 -13.19 -6.96 -13.21
N VAL A 103 -13.71 -7.41 -12.08
CA VAL A 103 -12.89 -7.95 -10.98
C VAL A 103 -12.13 -9.20 -11.42
N GLU A 104 -12.75 -10.05 -12.22
CA GLU A 104 -12.17 -11.28 -12.73
C GLU A 104 -11.00 -11.00 -13.68
N GLU A 105 -11.14 -10.00 -14.55
CA GLU A 105 -10.04 -9.52 -15.38
C GLU A 105 -8.93 -8.91 -14.55
N MET A 106 -9.26 -8.17 -13.48
CA MET A 106 -8.29 -7.59 -12.55
C MET A 106 -7.50 -8.68 -11.82
N VAL A 107 -8.15 -9.77 -11.41
CA VAL A 107 -7.49 -10.95 -10.81
C VAL A 107 -6.52 -11.57 -11.82
N SER A 108 -7.01 -11.84 -13.03
CA SER A 108 -6.20 -12.45 -14.11
C SER A 108 -4.99 -11.57 -14.44
N TYR A 109 -5.18 -10.26 -14.52
CA TYR A 109 -4.11 -9.29 -14.76
C TYR A 109 -3.04 -9.31 -13.66
N ALA A 110 -3.46 -9.29 -12.39
CA ALA A 110 -2.54 -9.33 -11.26
C ALA A 110 -1.76 -10.66 -11.23
N ASP A 111 -2.43 -11.78 -11.47
CA ASP A 111 -1.82 -13.11 -11.49
C ASP A 111 -0.83 -13.25 -12.65
N GLU A 112 -1.13 -12.68 -13.82
CA GLU A 112 -0.21 -12.64 -14.96
C GLU A 112 1.07 -11.90 -14.58
N ILE A 113 0.99 -10.67 -14.06
CA ILE A 113 2.16 -9.89 -13.67
C ILE A 113 2.95 -10.59 -12.56
N GLU A 114 2.28 -11.14 -11.57
CA GLU A 114 2.93 -11.86 -10.48
C GLU A 114 3.56 -13.18 -10.94
N SER A 115 3.10 -13.77 -12.05
CA SER A 115 3.67 -14.99 -12.63
C SER A 115 4.94 -14.77 -13.44
N ARG A 116 5.17 -13.55 -13.92
CA ARG A 116 6.37 -13.22 -14.71
C ARG A 116 7.63 -13.42 -13.88
N GLU A 117 8.65 -13.95 -14.51
CA GLU A 117 9.97 -14.07 -13.90
C GLU A 117 10.71 -12.74 -13.99
N TYR A 118 11.03 -12.20 -12.85
CA TYR A 118 11.91 -11.04 -12.73
C TYR A 118 13.10 -11.43 -11.85
N PRO A 119 14.32 -11.21 -12.28
CA PRO A 119 15.48 -11.47 -11.45
C PRO A 119 15.46 -10.55 -10.21
N PRO A 120 15.77 -11.07 -9.02
CA PRO A 120 15.93 -10.25 -7.83
C PRO A 120 17.00 -9.19 -8.07
N THR A 121 16.73 -7.96 -7.63
CA THR A 121 17.72 -6.88 -7.68
C THR A 121 18.20 -6.51 -6.28
N PRO A 122 19.49 -6.13 -6.10
CA PRO A 122 19.99 -5.69 -4.81
C PRO A 122 19.18 -4.52 -4.22
N ASP A 123 18.80 -3.57 -5.05
CA ASP A 123 18.02 -2.39 -4.64
C ASP A 123 16.60 -2.77 -4.23
N GLY A 124 15.94 -3.65 -5.00
CA GLY A 124 14.62 -4.20 -4.66
C GLY A 124 14.62 -4.89 -3.30
N ARG A 125 15.66 -5.70 -3.02
CA ARG A 125 15.86 -6.34 -1.72
C ARG A 125 16.01 -5.32 -0.59
N ILE A 126 16.85 -4.30 -0.78
CA ILE A 126 17.08 -3.26 0.24
C ILE A 126 15.78 -2.53 0.54
N VAL A 127 15.08 -2.06 -0.48
CA VAL A 127 13.84 -1.28 -0.34
C VAL A 127 12.75 -2.13 0.32
N SER A 128 12.52 -3.34 -0.17
CA SER A 128 11.47 -4.23 0.36
C SER A 128 11.70 -4.59 1.83
N ASN A 129 12.94 -4.94 2.19
CA ASN A 129 13.27 -5.24 3.59
C ASN A 129 13.15 -3.99 4.47
N ALA A 130 13.59 -2.82 4.00
CA ALA A 130 13.47 -1.56 4.74
C ALA A 130 12.00 -1.19 5.01
N MET A 131 11.09 -1.40 4.05
CA MET A 131 9.66 -1.17 4.25
C MET A 131 9.06 -2.10 5.30
N ILE A 132 9.43 -3.40 5.26
CA ILE A 132 8.97 -4.39 6.24
C ILE A 132 9.52 -4.06 7.63
N ASP A 133 10.78 -3.68 7.72
CA ASP A 133 11.41 -3.31 8.98
C ASP A 133 10.83 -2.03 9.56
N GLN A 134 10.56 -1.02 8.72
CA GLN A 134 9.88 0.21 9.15
C GLN A 134 8.50 -0.08 9.76
N PHE A 135 7.71 -0.95 9.14
CA PHE A 135 6.43 -1.39 9.71
C PHE A 135 6.64 -2.09 11.06
N SER A 136 7.59 -3.03 11.11
CA SER A 136 7.87 -3.79 12.32
C SER A 136 8.34 -2.88 13.46
N ASP A 137 9.20 -1.91 13.18
CA ASP A 137 9.71 -0.96 14.15
C ASP A 137 8.66 0.01 14.66
N ARG A 138 7.71 0.37 13.81
CA ARG A 138 6.61 1.28 14.15
C ARG A 138 5.58 0.65 15.08
N TYR A 139 5.20 -0.59 14.81
CA TYR A 139 4.06 -1.23 15.49
C TYR A 139 4.48 -2.33 16.49
N PHE A 140 5.70 -2.86 16.38
CA PHE A 140 6.19 -3.99 17.17
C PHE A 140 7.56 -3.68 17.76
N ARG A 141 7.60 -3.32 19.04
CA ARG A 141 8.86 -2.93 19.70
C ARG A 141 9.61 -4.13 20.30
N GLY A 142 10.93 -4.04 20.31
CA GLY A 142 11.80 -5.01 20.99
C GLY A 142 11.63 -6.45 20.48
N ARG A 143 11.30 -7.38 21.37
CA ARG A 143 11.17 -8.80 21.06
C ARG A 143 9.99 -9.14 20.14
N LEU A 144 9.07 -8.21 19.90
CA LEU A 144 7.90 -8.41 19.04
C LEU A 144 8.17 -8.06 17.56
N LYS A 145 9.32 -7.49 17.20
CA LYS A 145 9.66 -7.18 15.81
C LYS A 145 9.50 -8.36 14.82
N PRO A 146 9.88 -9.62 15.16
CA PRO A 146 9.64 -10.74 14.27
C PRO A 146 8.15 -10.99 13.96
N LEU A 147 7.24 -10.64 14.88
CA LEU A 147 5.80 -10.71 14.63
C LEU A 147 5.35 -9.67 13.59
N GLY A 148 5.91 -8.45 13.63
CA GLY A 148 5.63 -7.42 12.63
C GLY A 148 6.00 -7.88 11.22
N ARG A 149 7.20 -8.45 11.05
CA ARG A 149 7.62 -9.06 9.78
C ARG A 149 6.69 -10.20 9.36
N ALA A 150 6.33 -11.10 10.29
CA ALA A 150 5.41 -12.19 10.02
C ALA A 150 4.02 -11.70 9.60
N MET A 151 3.53 -10.60 10.15
CA MET A 151 2.25 -10.01 9.77
C MET A 151 2.20 -9.57 8.31
N ILE A 152 3.25 -8.92 7.81
CA ILE A 152 3.31 -8.54 6.39
C ILE A 152 3.45 -9.79 5.54
N LEU A 153 4.46 -10.62 5.82
CA LEU A 153 4.81 -11.74 4.95
C LEU A 153 3.80 -12.89 5.00
N ALA A 154 2.91 -12.93 5.98
CA ALA A 154 1.81 -13.90 6.01
C ALA A 154 0.86 -13.77 4.81
N PHE A 155 0.76 -12.58 4.21
CA PHE A 155 -0.19 -12.26 3.16
C PHE A 155 0.46 -11.88 1.82
N VAL A 156 1.79 -11.85 1.77
CA VAL A 156 2.54 -11.69 0.52
C VAL A 156 2.81 -13.07 -0.06
N SER A 157 2.53 -13.25 -1.36
CA SER A 157 2.75 -14.53 -2.04
C SER A 157 4.23 -14.95 -2.01
N ASP A 158 4.49 -16.25 -2.00
CA ASP A 158 5.87 -16.78 -1.99
C ASP A 158 6.65 -16.33 -3.24
N ARG A 159 5.98 -16.14 -4.38
CA ARG A 159 6.57 -15.62 -5.61
C ARG A 159 7.08 -14.19 -5.44
N VAL A 160 6.25 -13.31 -4.88
CA VAL A 160 6.62 -11.92 -4.60
C VAL A 160 7.75 -11.86 -3.57
N GLN A 161 7.68 -12.68 -2.52
CA GLN A 161 8.75 -12.77 -1.53
C GLN A 161 10.08 -13.20 -2.15
N HIS A 162 10.06 -14.18 -3.06
CA HIS A 162 11.25 -14.65 -3.77
C HIS A 162 11.79 -13.58 -4.72
N ARG A 163 10.90 -12.96 -5.52
CA ARG A 163 11.25 -11.90 -6.48
C ARG A 163 11.91 -10.69 -5.80
N GLN A 164 11.45 -10.33 -4.61
CA GLN A 164 11.98 -9.21 -3.83
C GLN A 164 13.16 -9.63 -2.92
N ASP A 165 13.55 -10.90 -2.94
CA ASP A 165 14.59 -11.48 -2.08
C ASP A 165 14.48 -11.00 -0.61
N VAL A 166 13.24 -11.02 -0.09
CA VAL A 166 12.98 -10.58 1.28
C VAL A 166 13.44 -11.63 2.29
N VAL A 167 13.95 -11.16 3.41
CA VAL A 167 14.29 -12.04 4.53
C VAL A 167 13.04 -12.71 5.06
N ARG A 168 12.96 -14.02 5.01
CA ARG A 168 11.79 -14.80 5.39
C ARG A 168 11.44 -14.63 6.87
N ALA A 169 10.14 -14.64 7.16
CA ALA A 169 9.65 -14.68 8.53
C ALA A 169 9.67 -16.13 9.08
N ASN A 170 9.64 -16.24 10.40
CA ASN A 170 9.49 -17.54 11.06
C ASN A 170 8.15 -18.18 10.64
N PRO A 171 8.15 -19.41 10.09
CA PRO A 171 6.94 -20.05 9.57
C PRO A 171 5.88 -20.30 10.65
N VAL A 172 6.29 -20.55 11.90
CA VAL A 172 5.36 -20.71 13.03
C VAL A 172 4.62 -19.41 13.31
N LEU A 173 5.33 -18.27 13.27
CA LEU A 173 4.69 -16.96 13.43
C LEU A 173 3.75 -16.64 12.26
N VAL A 174 4.15 -16.95 11.04
CA VAL A 174 3.30 -16.78 9.84
C VAL A 174 2.01 -17.58 9.99
N TYR A 175 2.12 -18.86 10.39
CA TYR A 175 0.95 -19.69 10.63
C TYR A 175 0.05 -19.12 11.74
N ALA A 176 0.63 -18.71 12.87
CA ALA A 176 -0.11 -18.13 13.98
C ALA A 176 -0.84 -16.83 13.57
N VAL A 177 -0.18 -15.99 12.78
CA VAL A 177 -0.79 -14.77 12.22
C VAL A 177 -1.98 -15.11 11.33
N ARG A 178 -1.85 -16.04 10.39
CA ARG A 178 -2.96 -16.47 9.51
C ARG A 178 -4.15 -16.99 10.34
N LYS A 179 -3.90 -17.76 11.38
CA LYS A 179 -4.96 -18.27 12.29
C LYS A 179 -5.62 -17.14 13.10
N ALA A 180 -4.84 -16.20 13.59
CA ALA A 180 -5.36 -15.03 14.30
C ALA A 180 -6.25 -14.17 13.38
N PHE A 181 -5.83 -13.95 12.13
CA PHE A 181 -6.66 -13.23 11.15
C PHE A 181 -7.92 -13.99 10.76
N ARG A 182 -7.85 -15.32 10.65
CA ARG A 182 -9.08 -16.12 10.45
C ARG A 182 -10.07 -15.95 11.61
N ALA A 183 -9.58 -16.01 12.83
CA ALA A 183 -10.42 -15.79 14.02
C ALA A 183 -10.99 -14.34 14.04
N TYR A 184 -10.17 -13.35 13.73
CA TYR A 184 -10.61 -11.96 13.61
C TYR A 184 -11.72 -11.78 12.56
N PHE A 185 -11.55 -12.33 11.35
CA PHE A 185 -12.57 -12.26 10.32
C PHE A 185 -13.86 -13.00 10.74
N PHE A 186 -13.76 -14.14 11.40
CA PHE A 186 -14.92 -14.84 11.94
C PHE A 186 -15.67 -13.98 12.97
N LEU A 187 -14.95 -13.37 13.90
CA LEU A 187 -15.55 -12.47 14.89
C LEU A 187 -16.20 -11.25 14.22
N GLN A 188 -15.55 -10.68 13.23
CA GLN A 188 -16.08 -9.54 12.47
C GLN A 188 -17.38 -9.90 11.73
N ASP A 189 -17.44 -11.07 11.14
CA ASP A 189 -18.57 -11.48 10.29
C ASP A 189 -19.77 -11.97 11.11
N HIS A 190 -19.56 -12.54 12.31
CA HIS A 190 -20.62 -13.28 13.04
C HIS A 190 -20.89 -12.80 14.46
N VAL A 191 -19.95 -12.10 15.08
CA VAL A 191 -20.03 -11.76 16.52
C VAL A 191 -20.07 -10.27 16.75
N LEU A 192 -19.22 -9.51 16.05
CA LEU A 192 -19.14 -8.07 16.27
C LEU A 192 -20.34 -7.38 15.60
N PRO A 193 -21.06 -6.51 16.35
CA PRO A 193 -22.13 -5.74 15.74
C PRO A 193 -21.55 -4.83 14.65
N PRO A 194 -22.30 -4.57 13.58
CA PRO A 194 -21.89 -3.59 12.59
C PRO A 194 -21.57 -2.26 13.26
N THR A 195 -20.49 -1.64 12.86
CA THR A 195 -20.02 -0.38 13.45
C THR A 195 -21.12 0.67 13.35
N ARG A 196 -21.71 1.04 14.49
CA ARG A 196 -22.81 2.02 14.56
C ARG A 196 -22.35 3.45 14.21
N ARG A 197 -21.06 3.72 14.33
CA ARG A 197 -20.48 5.02 13.96
C ARG A 197 -19.87 4.89 12.56
N PRO A 198 -20.31 5.68 11.58
CA PRO A 198 -19.65 5.75 10.29
C PRO A 198 -18.17 6.08 10.50
N PHE A 199 -17.30 5.45 9.75
CA PHE A 199 -15.85 5.71 9.84
C PHE A 199 -15.51 7.19 9.56
N SER A 200 -16.35 7.90 8.78
CA SER A 200 -16.27 9.35 8.58
C SER A 200 -16.34 10.15 9.89
N VAL A 201 -17.13 9.69 10.85
CA VAL A 201 -17.22 10.33 12.19
C VAL A 201 -15.93 10.07 12.98
N LEU A 202 -15.36 8.87 12.88
CA LEU A 202 -14.09 8.54 13.52
C LEU A 202 -12.95 9.42 12.99
N LEU A 203 -12.85 9.62 11.67
CA LEU A 203 -11.80 10.46 11.08
C LEU A 203 -11.87 11.93 11.46
N GLN A 204 -13.05 12.40 11.86
CA GLN A 204 -13.26 13.77 12.34
C GLN A 204 -13.05 13.88 13.86
N SER A 205 -12.96 12.77 14.58
CA SER A 205 -12.80 12.75 16.03
C SER A 205 -11.44 13.29 16.48
N GLU A 206 -11.40 13.86 17.68
CA GLU A 206 -10.15 14.30 18.29
C GLU A 206 -9.22 13.11 18.55
N GLU A 207 -9.77 11.93 18.92
CA GLU A 207 -9.00 10.69 19.08
C GLU A 207 -8.19 10.34 17.84
N TRP A 208 -8.79 10.49 16.64
CA TRP A 208 -8.09 10.26 15.38
C TRP A 208 -7.01 11.31 15.10
N LYS A 209 -7.29 12.57 15.42
CA LYS A 209 -6.33 13.67 15.27
C LYS A 209 -5.14 13.49 16.20
N ASP A 210 -5.35 13.08 17.43
CA ASP A 210 -4.30 12.85 18.43
C ASP A 210 -3.46 11.63 18.03
N MET A 211 -4.06 10.52 17.64
CA MET A 211 -3.36 9.35 17.14
C MET A 211 -2.49 9.68 15.93
N ARG A 212 -2.97 10.50 14.99
CA ARG A 212 -2.18 10.99 13.85
C ARG A 212 -0.99 11.86 14.27
N LYS A 213 -1.18 12.69 15.28
CA LYS A 213 -0.12 13.53 15.83
C LYS A 213 0.98 12.67 16.46
N GLU A 214 0.60 11.66 17.23
CA GLU A 214 1.52 10.70 17.81
C GLU A 214 2.31 9.94 16.73
N TRP A 215 1.65 9.47 15.69
CA TRP A 215 2.32 8.80 14.56
C TRP A 215 3.34 9.69 13.87
N ARG A 216 3.01 10.96 13.63
CA ARG A 216 3.96 11.93 13.05
C ARG A 216 5.15 12.20 13.96
N THR A 217 4.91 12.33 15.24
CA THR A 217 5.97 12.55 16.23
C THR A 217 6.90 11.33 16.31
N ALA A 218 6.35 10.13 16.28
CA ALA A 218 7.12 8.89 16.27
C ALA A 218 7.99 8.76 14.98
N GLU A 219 7.45 9.16 13.82
CA GLU A 219 8.21 9.18 12.55
C GLU A 219 9.39 10.16 12.59
N VAL A 220 9.18 11.34 13.13
CA VAL A 220 10.25 12.36 13.28
C VAL A 220 11.31 11.87 14.25
N SER A 221 10.91 11.26 15.37
CA SER A 221 11.85 10.73 16.38
C SER A 221 12.64 9.51 15.87
N ALA A 222 12.05 8.70 14.99
CA ALA A 222 12.72 7.53 14.41
C ALA A 222 13.70 7.89 13.29
N ASN A 223 13.58 9.08 12.68
CA ASN A 223 14.46 9.54 11.62
C ASN A 223 14.79 11.03 11.77
N PRO A 224 15.71 11.40 12.71
CA PRO A 224 16.07 12.79 12.98
C PRO A 224 16.70 13.50 11.77
N ASN A 225 17.24 12.76 10.79
CA ASN A 225 17.82 13.35 9.57
C ASN A 225 16.76 13.79 8.54
N ARG A 226 15.49 13.43 8.71
CA ARG A 226 14.42 13.84 7.79
C ARG A 226 14.14 15.35 7.86
N SER A 227 14.46 16.01 8.95
CA SER A 227 14.39 17.47 9.07
C SER A 227 15.50 18.20 8.29
N GLY A 228 16.59 17.50 7.93
CA GLY A 228 17.73 18.02 7.17
C GLY A 228 17.62 17.85 5.66
N LEU A 229 16.79 16.92 5.16
CA LEU A 229 16.69 16.63 3.72
C LEU A 229 16.00 17.72 2.89
N ASN A 230 15.49 18.76 3.51
CA ASN A 230 14.85 19.88 2.82
C ASN A 230 15.79 21.04 2.44
N ARG A 231 17.11 20.93 2.60
CA ARG A 231 17.99 22.10 2.43
C ARG A 231 19.26 21.94 1.59
N GLU A 232 19.58 20.78 1.06
CA GLU A 232 20.70 20.72 0.10
C GLU A 232 20.19 20.34 -1.30
N PRO A 233 20.48 21.19 -2.31
CA PRO A 233 20.27 20.78 -3.70
C PRO A 233 21.22 19.61 -3.98
N ILE A 234 20.68 18.54 -4.54
CA ILE A 234 21.47 17.40 -5.04
C ILE A 234 22.50 17.99 -6.02
N LYS A 235 23.76 17.94 -5.62
CA LYS A 235 24.86 18.26 -6.55
C LYS A 235 24.84 17.20 -7.64
N THR A 236 24.25 17.53 -8.76
CA THR A 236 24.38 16.74 -9.99
C THR A 236 25.85 16.72 -10.34
N GLY A 237 26.45 15.53 -10.33
CA GLY A 237 27.83 15.29 -10.70
C GLY A 237 28.07 15.50 -12.19
N ALA A 238 28.10 16.76 -12.62
CA ALA A 238 28.41 17.21 -13.99
C ALA A 238 29.70 18.01 -14.03
N GLU A 239 30.66 17.76 -13.12
CA GLU A 239 32.00 18.32 -13.18
C GLU A 239 33.07 17.29 -12.79
N ALA A 240 33.20 16.25 -13.64
CA ALA A 240 34.40 15.43 -13.65
C ALA A 240 34.77 15.09 -15.11
N GLY A 241 35.30 16.08 -15.78
CA GLY A 241 35.75 15.91 -17.16
C GLY A 241 36.28 17.21 -17.77
N ARG A 242 37.41 17.72 -17.20
CA ARG A 242 38.38 18.53 -17.95
C ARG A 242 39.76 18.22 -17.45
#